data_3659c4f69f870aaad9ef701843a0f275
#
_entry.id   3659c4f69f870aaad9ef701843a0f275
#
_cell.length_a   1.000
_cell.length_b   1.000
_cell.length_c   1.000
_cell.angle_alpha   90.00
_cell.angle_beta   90.00
_cell.angle_gamma   90.00
#
_symmetry.space_group_name_H-M   'P 1'
#
loop_
_entity.id
_entity.type
_entity.pdbx_description
1 polymer ?
#
loop_
_entity_poly.entity_id
_entity_poly.type
_entity_poly.pdbx_seq_one_letter_code
_entity_poly.pdbx_strand_id
1 'polypeptide(L)'
;INHDFFKLWTPEMAYVLGFFSADGSMIKNKRGACFIEFEITDKELLKKIKEALGSNHKISERKRNEKWKTSYRLQIGSGKIFKDLLSMGITPNKSKTICLPDVPDNCFSHFTRGYFDGDGNVVAKFYKKPKSSKQRLVFLVRFTSGSRLFLESLRDRIKELASAEGFVIKRKNWYILTYSIF
;
A
#
# COMPACT_ATOMS: atom_id res chain seq x y z
N ILE A 1 -9.79 -19.56 5.70
CA ILE A 1 -9.79 -18.22 5.11
C ILE A 1 -11.21 -17.69 4.97
N ASN A 2 -11.40 -16.40 5.27
CA ASN A 2 -12.63 -15.68 4.99
C ASN A 2 -12.66 -15.27 3.50
N HIS A 3 -13.42 -16.00 2.69
CA HIS A 3 -13.53 -15.70 1.25
C HIS A 3 -14.38 -14.44 0.95
N ASP A 4 -15.13 -13.94 1.92
CA ASP A 4 -15.96 -12.74 1.84
C ASP A 4 -15.27 -11.50 2.45
N PHE A 5 -13.99 -11.59 2.78
CA PHE A 5 -13.24 -10.53 3.48
C PHE A 5 -13.34 -9.16 2.78
N PHE A 6 -13.35 -9.13 1.46
CA PHE A 6 -13.44 -7.89 0.68
C PHE A 6 -14.89 -7.51 0.29
N LYS A 7 -15.93 -8.10 0.89
CA LYS A 7 -17.34 -7.78 0.60
C LYS A 7 -17.89 -6.63 1.43
N LEU A 8 -17.41 -6.50 2.66
CA LEU A 8 -17.91 -5.48 3.59
C LEU A 8 -16.76 -4.57 4.01
N TRP A 9 -17.02 -3.27 3.95
CA TRP A 9 -16.07 -2.29 4.41
C TRP A 9 -15.97 -2.30 5.93
N THR A 10 -14.80 -2.66 6.43
CA THR A 10 -14.39 -2.54 7.83
C THR A 10 -13.02 -1.88 7.90
N PRO A 11 -12.61 -1.35 9.07
CA PRO A 11 -11.27 -0.82 9.27
C PRO A 11 -10.16 -1.80 8.87
N GLU A 12 -10.30 -3.07 9.22
CA GLU A 12 -9.34 -4.14 8.91
C GLU A 12 -9.30 -4.43 7.42
N MET A 13 -10.46 -4.53 6.77
CA MET A 13 -10.56 -4.75 5.32
C MET A 13 -9.90 -3.59 4.56
N ALA A 14 -10.22 -2.35 4.92
CA ALA A 14 -9.65 -1.16 4.29
C ALA A 14 -8.12 -1.10 4.47
N TYR A 15 -7.63 -1.43 5.66
CA TYR A 15 -6.19 -1.50 5.91
C TYR A 15 -5.51 -2.56 5.03
N VAL A 16 -6.05 -3.79 4.99
CA VAL A 16 -5.49 -4.86 4.16
C VAL A 16 -5.56 -4.52 2.68
N LEU A 17 -6.65 -3.88 2.21
CA LEU A 17 -6.78 -3.42 0.83
C LEU A 17 -5.73 -2.34 0.49
N GLY A 18 -5.50 -1.38 1.40
CA GLY A 18 -4.48 -0.34 1.25
C GLY A 18 -3.08 -0.96 1.15
N PHE A 19 -2.75 -1.86 2.05
CA PHE A 19 -1.48 -2.59 2.04
C PHE A 19 -1.33 -3.44 0.76
N PHE A 20 -2.39 -4.14 0.35
CA PHE A 20 -2.39 -4.92 -0.89
C PHE A 20 -2.23 -4.04 -2.14
N SER A 21 -2.77 -2.83 -2.10
CA SER A 21 -2.61 -1.84 -3.18
C SER A 21 -1.16 -1.43 -3.37
N ALA A 22 -0.37 -1.36 -2.30
CA ALA A 22 1.08 -1.12 -2.32
C ALA A 22 1.84 -2.40 -2.73
N ASP A 23 1.92 -3.37 -1.84
CA ASP A 23 2.83 -4.52 -1.90
C ASP A 23 2.17 -5.85 -2.31
N GLY A 24 0.84 -5.89 -2.48
CA GLY A 24 0.16 -7.09 -2.92
C GLY A 24 0.32 -7.38 -4.41
N SER A 25 0.24 -8.64 -4.79
CA SER A 25 0.20 -9.07 -6.18
C SER A 25 -0.94 -10.05 -6.47
N MET A 26 -1.47 -9.98 -7.69
CA MET A 26 -2.50 -10.87 -8.22
C MET A 26 -1.91 -11.73 -9.33
N ILE A 27 -2.07 -13.04 -9.22
CA ILE A 27 -1.47 -14.00 -10.13
C ILE A 27 -2.55 -14.94 -10.65
N LYS A 28 -2.63 -15.07 -11.97
CA LYS A 28 -3.42 -16.11 -12.63
C LYS A 28 -2.45 -17.04 -13.34
N ASN A 29 -2.45 -18.32 -12.99
CA ASN A 29 -1.57 -19.28 -13.61
C ASN A 29 -2.09 -19.75 -14.98
N LYS A 30 -1.25 -20.48 -15.73
CA LYS A 30 -1.60 -21.00 -17.06
C LYS A 30 -2.82 -21.94 -17.05
N ARG A 31 -3.15 -22.55 -15.90
CA ARG A 31 -4.31 -23.44 -15.72
C ARG A 31 -5.56 -22.69 -15.25
N GLY A 32 -5.52 -21.35 -15.18
CA GLY A 32 -6.65 -20.52 -14.78
C GLY A 32 -6.81 -20.33 -13.27
N ALA A 33 -6.00 -20.97 -12.43
CA ALA A 33 -6.07 -20.78 -10.97
C ALA A 33 -5.60 -19.37 -10.58
N CYS A 34 -6.37 -18.75 -9.67
CA CYS A 34 -6.18 -17.37 -9.21
C CYS A 34 -5.61 -17.36 -7.80
N PHE A 35 -4.59 -16.52 -7.60
CA PHE A 35 -3.90 -16.35 -6.33
C PHE A 35 -3.76 -14.86 -6.02
N ILE A 36 -3.82 -14.54 -4.73
CA ILE A 36 -3.32 -13.29 -4.18
C ILE A 36 -2.07 -13.58 -3.38
N GLU A 37 -1.14 -12.64 -3.37
CA GLU A 37 0.15 -12.82 -2.73
C GLU A 37 0.61 -11.54 -2.05
N PHE A 38 1.17 -11.70 -0.85
CA PHE A 38 1.92 -10.68 -0.12
C PHE A 38 3.35 -11.18 0.03
N GLU A 39 4.36 -10.37 -0.31
CA GLU A 39 5.76 -10.68 -0.06
C GLU A 39 6.44 -9.46 0.57
N ILE A 40 6.78 -9.56 1.86
CA ILE A 40 7.33 -8.46 2.66
C ILE A 40 8.46 -8.95 3.58
N THR A 41 9.27 -8.03 4.09
CA THR A 41 10.35 -8.35 5.04
C THR A 41 9.90 -8.38 6.50
N ASP A 42 8.74 -7.81 6.82
CA ASP A 42 8.15 -7.80 8.15
C ASP A 42 7.22 -9.01 8.35
N LYS A 43 7.74 -10.03 9.04
CA LYS A 43 7.00 -11.27 9.33
C LYS A 43 5.80 -11.04 10.23
N GLU A 44 5.92 -10.15 11.21
CA GLU A 44 4.85 -9.90 12.18
C GLU A 44 3.67 -9.17 11.53
N LEU A 45 3.94 -8.19 10.67
CA LEU A 45 2.90 -7.56 9.87
C LEU A 45 2.19 -8.58 8.98
N LEU A 46 2.95 -9.49 8.33
CA LEU A 46 2.35 -10.53 7.48
C LEU A 46 1.48 -11.52 8.26
N LYS A 47 1.84 -11.83 9.53
CA LYS A 47 0.99 -12.63 10.43
C LYS A 47 -0.33 -11.92 10.73
N LYS A 48 -0.30 -10.62 11.06
CA LYS A 48 -1.51 -9.82 11.31
C LYS A 48 -2.43 -9.78 10.09
N ILE A 49 -1.88 -9.61 8.88
CA ILE A 49 -2.65 -9.67 7.63
C ILE A 49 -3.26 -11.05 7.43
N LYS A 50 -2.50 -12.11 7.68
CA LYS A 50 -2.97 -13.50 7.61
C LYS A 50 -4.13 -13.75 8.58
N GLU A 51 -4.03 -13.27 9.81
CA GLU A 51 -5.05 -13.38 10.86
C GLU A 51 -6.32 -12.61 10.46
N ALA A 52 -6.19 -11.36 10.01
CA ALA A 52 -7.31 -10.55 9.52
C ALA A 52 -8.06 -11.25 8.38
N LEU A 53 -7.35 -11.91 7.47
CA LEU A 53 -7.92 -12.69 6.37
C LEU A 53 -8.54 -14.03 6.86
N GLY A 54 -8.45 -14.39 8.14
CA GLY A 54 -8.87 -15.68 8.66
C GLY A 54 -8.17 -16.86 7.95
N SER A 55 -6.91 -16.65 7.54
CA SER A 55 -6.19 -17.60 6.70
C SER A 55 -5.34 -18.57 7.54
N ASN A 56 -5.36 -19.85 7.19
CA ASN A 56 -4.46 -20.87 7.73
C ASN A 56 -3.28 -21.20 6.80
N HIS A 57 -3.13 -20.50 5.67
CA HIS A 57 -2.05 -20.74 4.73
C HIS A 57 -0.67 -20.52 5.38
N LYS A 58 0.32 -21.30 4.94
CA LYS A 58 1.69 -21.21 5.44
C LYS A 58 2.34 -19.92 4.95
N ILE A 59 3.02 -19.20 5.85
CA ILE A 59 3.98 -18.16 5.48
C ILE A 59 5.29 -18.84 5.16
N SER A 60 5.79 -18.68 3.93
CA SER A 60 7.07 -19.22 3.49
C SER A 60 8.16 -18.15 3.55
N GLU A 61 9.36 -18.57 3.90
CA GLU A 61 10.56 -17.72 3.87
C GLU A 61 11.22 -17.78 2.50
N ARG A 62 11.70 -16.62 2.03
CA ARG A 62 12.45 -16.51 0.79
C ARG A 62 13.72 -15.70 1.00
N LYS A 63 14.84 -16.30 0.69
CA LYS A 63 16.15 -15.66 0.65
C LYS A 63 16.67 -15.71 -0.79
N ARG A 64 16.47 -14.66 -1.55
CA ARG A 64 16.86 -14.62 -2.96
C ARG A 64 18.36 -14.44 -3.16
N ASN A 65 19.04 -13.83 -2.19
CA ASN A 65 20.49 -13.61 -2.20
C ASN A 65 20.96 -13.44 -0.75
N GLU A 66 22.20 -13.85 -0.45
CA GLU A 66 22.78 -13.72 0.90
C GLU A 66 22.88 -12.28 1.40
N LYS A 67 23.07 -11.32 0.48
CA LYS A 67 23.14 -9.89 0.79
C LYS A 67 21.80 -9.21 1.01
N TRP A 68 20.68 -9.87 0.71
CA TRP A 68 19.34 -9.31 0.82
C TRP A 68 18.67 -9.78 2.11
N LYS A 69 17.82 -8.91 2.66
CA LYS A 69 16.98 -9.30 3.80
C LYS A 69 16.07 -10.45 3.39
N THR A 70 15.83 -11.38 4.31
CA THR A 70 14.84 -12.45 4.13
C THR A 70 13.46 -11.81 3.94
N SER A 71 12.74 -12.24 2.91
CA SER A 71 11.33 -11.90 2.70
C SER A 71 10.43 -13.05 3.14
N TYR A 72 9.22 -12.71 3.54
CA TYR A 72 8.16 -13.64 3.93
C TYR A 72 7.03 -13.52 2.94
N ARG A 73 6.52 -14.68 2.51
CA ARG A 73 5.48 -14.77 1.49
C ARG A 73 4.25 -15.46 2.02
N LEU A 74 3.10 -14.82 1.88
CA LEU A 74 1.78 -15.41 2.05
C LEU A 74 1.10 -15.46 0.68
N GLN A 75 0.84 -16.66 0.18
CA GLN A 75 0.11 -16.87 -1.07
C GLN A 75 -1.19 -17.60 -0.78
N ILE A 76 -2.29 -17.07 -1.28
CA ILE A 76 -3.65 -17.55 -1.03
C ILE A 76 -4.33 -17.83 -2.36
N GLY A 77 -4.76 -19.07 -2.58
CA GLY A 77 -5.56 -19.46 -3.73
C GLY A 77 -7.03 -19.18 -3.44
N SER A 78 -7.63 -18.18 -4.13
CA SER A 78 -9.06 -17.88 -4.02
C SER A 78 -9.53 -17.11 -5.26
N GLY A 79 -10.34 -17.78 -6.07
CA GLY A 79 -10.97 -17.13 -7.22
C GLY A 79 -11.98 -16.05 -6.80
N LYS A 80 -12.59 -16.18 -5.61
CA LYS A 80 -13.55 -15.21 -5.10
C LYS A 80 -12.87 -13.92 -4.66
N ILE A 81 -11.86 -14.00 -3.79
CA ILE A 81 -11.06 -12.83 -3.37
C ILE A 81 -10.44 -12.15 -4.59
N PHE A 82 -9.93 -12.93 -5.54
CA PHE A 82 -9.36 -12.39 -6.77
C PHE A 82 -10.38 -11.56 -7.59
N LYS A 83 -11.62 -12.06 -7.73
CA LYS A 83 -12.72 -11.33 -8.40
C LYS A 83 -13.14 -10.08 -7.62
N ASP A 84 -13.23 -10.16 -6.30
CA ASP A 84 -13.58 -9.04 -5.44
C ASP A 84 -12.54 -7.89 -5.57
N LEU A 85 -11.25 -8.22 -5.59
CA LEU A 85 -10.19 -7.24 -5.84
C LEU A 85 -10.28 -6.64 -7.25
N LEU A 86 -10.59 -7.45 -8.28
CA LEU A 86 -10.81 -6.93 -9.63
C LEU A 86 -11.98 -5.94 -9.68
N SER A 87 -13.09 -6.23 -8.99
CA SER A 87 -14.26 -5.31 -8.94
C SER A 87 -13.94 -4.00 -8.23
N MET A 88 -12.93 -3.97 -7.36
CA MET A 88 -12.41 -2.76 -6.70
C MET A 88 -11.34 -2.03 -7.55
N GLY A 89 -11.08 -2.47 -8.79
CA GLY A 89 -10.09 -1.86 -9.67
C GLY A 89 -8.65 -2.32 -9.44
N ILE A 90 -8.42 -3.31 -8.56
CA ILE A 90 -7.08 -3.88 -8.37
C ILE A 90 -6.84 -4.98 -9.39
N THR A 91 -5.86 -4.79 -10.26
CA THR A 91 -5.58 -5.71 -11.37
C THR A 91 -4.19 -6.36 -11.25
N PRO A 92 -3.94 -7.50 -11.92
CA PRO A 92 -2.58 -7.99 -12.11
C PRO A 92 -1.67 -6.92 -12.73
N ASN A 93 -0.40 -6.90 -12.31
CA ASN A 93 0.61 -5.92 -12.78
C ASN A 93 0.24 -4.44 -12.51
N LYS A 94 -0.51 -4.17 -11.47
CA LYS A 94 -1.09 -2.87 -11.11
C LYS A 94 -0.11 -1.72 -10.91
N SER A 95 1.19 -1.96 -10.73
CA SER A 95 2.17 -0.97 -10.24
C SER A 95 2.16 0.37 -10.97
N LYS A 96 1.84 0.40 -12.27
CA LYS A 96 1.78 1.63 -13.08
C LYS A 96 0.37 2.08 -13.44
N THR A 97 -0.61 1.22 -13.23
CA THR A 97 -2.00 1.40 -13.71
C THR A 97 -3.02 1.46 -12.58
N ILE A 98 -2.59 1.23 -11.35
CA ILE A 98 -3.49 1.28 -10.20
C ILE A 98 -4.17 2.65 -10.11
N CYS A 99 -5.48 2.62 -9.86
CA CYS A 99 -6.29 3.77 -9.49
C CYS A 99 -6.68 3.65 -8.01
N LEU A 100 -7.04 4.76 -7.39
CA LEU A 100 -7.56 4.75 -6.03
C LEU A 100 -8.93 4.04 -6.05
N PRO A 101 -9.12 2.96 -5.26
CA PRO A 101 -10.44 2.36 -5.08
C PRO A 101 -11.44 3.36 -4.49
N ASP A 102 -12.72 3.11 -4.73
CA ASP A 102 -13.81 3.89 -4.11
C ASP A 102 -13.96 3.48 -2.63
N VAL A 103 -13.14 4.10 -1.78
CA VAL A 103 -13.07 3.82 -0.34
C VAL A 103 -14.02 4.74 0.40
N PRO A 104 -14.97 4.23 1.23
CA PRO A 104 -15.83 5.05 2.07
C PRO A 104 -15.03 5.93 3.04
N ASP A 105 -15.54 7.13 3.36
CA ASP A 105 -14.87 8.12 4.19
C ASP A 105 -14.43 7.57 5.56
N ASN A 106 -15.32 6.84 6.21
CA ASN A 106 -15.07 6.21 7.51
C ASN A 106 -13.99 5.11 7.48
N CYS A 107 -13.65 4.61 6.30
CA CYS A 107 -12.62 3.60 6.08
C CYS A 107 -11.34 4.15 5.45
N PHE A 108 -11.37 5.40 4.94
CA PHE A 108 -10.29 5.96 4.14
C PHE A 108 -8.97 6.13 4.90
N SER A 109 -9.03 6.52 6.18
CA SER A 109 -7.84 6.62 7.03
C SER A 109 -7.13 5.27 7.22
N HIS A 110 -7.90 4.19 7.34
CA HIS A 110 -7.38 2.82 7.46
C HIS A 110 -6.75 2.35 6.15
N PHE A 111 -7.39 2.62 5.00
CA PHE A 111 -6.80 2.36 3.69
C PHE A 111 -5.48 3.11 3.50
N THR A 112 -5.47 4.41 3.80
CA THR A 112 -4.28 5.27 3.67
C THR A 112 -3.14 4.78 4.55
N ARG A 113 -3.43 4.35 5.79
CA ARG A 113 -2.45 3.74 6.69
C ARG A 113 -1.89 2.44 6.12
N GLY A 114 -2.75 1.55 5.61
CA GLY A 114 -2.31 0.30 4.98
C GLY A 114 -1.40 0.55 3.79
N TYR A 115 -1.76 1.49 2.92
CA TYR A 115 -0.91 1.86 1.79
C TYR A 115 0.42 2.47 2.25
N PHE A 116 0.40 3.29 3.30
CA PHE A 116 1.60 3.88 3.89
C PHE A 116 2.56 2.83 4.47
N ASP A 117 2.04 1.80 5.13
CA ASP A 117 2.87 0.72 5.70
C ASP A 117 3.56 -0.11 4.61
N GLY A 118 3.02 -0.15 3.37
CA GLY A 118 3.66 -0.75 2.21
C GLY A 118 4.64 0.20 1.51
N ASP A 119 4.15 1.26 0.92
CA ASP A 119 4.90 2.17 0.01
C ASP A 119 5.10 3.59 0.59
N GLY A 120 4.93 3.76 1.91
CA GLY A 120 5.16 5.02 2.60
C GLY A 120 6.52 5.12 3.29
N ASN A 121 6.95 6.35 3.56
CA ASN A 121 8.08 6.60 4.44
C ASN A 121 8.02 7.96 5.12
N VAL A 122 8.71 8.11 6.26
CA VAL A 122 8.95 9.37 6.94
C VAL A 122 10.43 9.73 6.82
N VAL A 123 10.69 10.97 6.43
CA VAL A 123 12.04 11.51 6.34
C VAL A 123 12.16 12.74 7.23
N ALA A 124 13.07 12.70 8.19
CA ALA A 124 13.45 13.86 9.00
C ALA A 124 14.70 14.50 8.41
N LYS A 125 14.67 15.82 8.15
CA LYS A 125 15.84 16.56 7.69
C LYS A 125 15.86 17.97 8.21
N PHE A 126 17.08 18.51 8.40
CA PHE A 126 17.27 19.92 8.67
C PHE A 126 17.18 20.72 7.36
N TYR A 127 16.33 21.73 7.39
CA TYR A 127 16.18 22.70 6.29
C TYR A 127 16.72 24.05 6.74
N LYS A 128 17.55 24.65 5.90
CA LYS A 128 18.07 25.99 6.07
C LYS A 128 17.48 26.91 5.01
N LYS A 129 16.76 27.95 5.43
CA LYS A 129 16.31 28.99 4.47
C LYS A 129 17.50 29.70 3.87
N PRO A 130 17.47 30.04 2.57
CA PRO A 130 18.47 30.94 1.98
C PRO A 130 18.62 32.22 2.84
N LYS A 131 19.85 32.65 3.10
CA LYS A 131 20.17 33.85 3.91
C LYS A 131 19.80 33.77 5.41
N SER A 132 19.53 32.59 5.98
CA SER A 132 19.30 32.40 7.41
C SER A 132 20.38 31.52 8.02
N SER A 133 20.84 31.88 9.24
CA SER A 133 21.73 31.02 10.05
C SER A 133 20.95 29.89 10.76
N LYS A 134 19.63 30.04 10.92
CA LYS A 134 18.80 29.10 11.65
C LYS A 134 18.43 27.88 10.77
N GLN A 135 18.68 26.71 11.31
CA GLN A 135 18.18 25.46 10.75
C GLN A 135 16.85 25.11 11.42
N ARG A 136 15.96 24.45 10.64
CA ARG A 136 14.66 23.98 11.09
C ARG A 136 14.53 22.51 10.77
N LEU A 137 14.13 21.70 11.74
CA LEU A 137 13.80 20.31 11.51
C LEU A 137 12.45 20.22 10.79
N VAL A 138 12.41 19.49 9.69
CA VAL A 138 11.22 19.27 8.87
C VAL A 138 11.00 17.77 8.75
N PHE A 139 9.79 17.31 9.03
CA PHE A 139 9.35 15.95 8.76
C PHE A 139 8.60 15.92 7.43
N LEU A 140 8.95 14.96 6.59
CA LEU A 140 8.29 14.71 5.31
C LEU A 140 7.65 13.34 5.37
N VAL A 141 6.32 13.30 5.22
CA VAL A 141 5.56 12.08 5.02
C VAL A 141 5.41 11.87 3.52
N ARG A 142 5.75 10.69 3.03
CA ARG A 142 5.77 10.38 1.60
C ARG A 142 5.06 9.10 1.28
N PHE A 143 4.34 9.10 0.17
CA PHE A 143 3.75 7.92 -0.46
C PHE A 143 4.38 7.76 -1.84
N THR A 144 4.76 6.54 -2.21
CA THR A 144 5.40 6.23 -3.49
C THR A 144 4.45 5.39 -4.35
N SER A 145 4.39 5.65 -5.66
CA SER A 145 3.64 4.82 -6.60
C SER A 145 4.23 4.92 -8.01
N GLY A 146 4.10 3.85 -8.79
CA GLY A 146 4.30 3.89 -10.24
C GLY A 146 3.16 4.61 -10.99
N SER A 147 1.98 4.75 -10.36
CA SER A 147 0.82 5.44 -10.93
C SER A 147 0.73 6.87 -10.41
N ARG A 148 0.81 7.83 -11.33
CA ARG A 148 0.59 9.25 -11.03
C ARG A 148 -0.86 9.50 -10.61
N LEU A 149 -1.80 8.93 -11.36
CA LEU A 149 -3.23 9.11 -11.11
C LEU A 149 -3.62 8.65 -9.71
N PHE A 150 -3.09 7.51 -9.26
CA PHE A 150 -3.33 7.02 -7.90
C PHE A 150 -2.91 8.04 -6.83
N LEU A 151 -1.69 8.60 -6.94
CA LEU A 151 -1.19 9.56 -5.95
C LEU A 151 -1.91 10.92 -6.02
N GLU A 152 -2.33 11.35 -7.19
CA GLU A 152 -3.14 12.56 -7.33
C GLU A 152 -4.52 12.38 -6.70
N SER A 153 -5.20 11.26 -6.97
CA SER A 153 -6.48 10.94 -6.34
C SER A 153 -6.35 10.76 -4.81
N LEU A 154 -5.28 10.12 -4.34
CA LEU A 154 -4.99 9.98 -2.92
C LEU A 154 -4.78 11.35 -2.25
N ARG A 155 -4.01 12.25 -2.89
CA ARG A 155 -3.78 13.63 -2.43
C ARG A 155 -5.09 14.39 -2.30
N ASP A 156 -5.92 14.34 -3.35
CA ASP A 156 -7.15 15.12 -3.40
C ASP A 156 -8.14 14.64 -2.33
N ARG A 157 -8.21 13.33 -2.11
CA ARG A 157 -9.04 12.75 -1.06
C ARG A 157 -8.52 13.06 0.35
N ILE A 158 -7.20 13.04 0.57
CA ILE A 158 -6.61 13.46 1.85
C ILE A 158 -6.87 14.96 2.09
N LYS A 159 -6.77 15.80 1.06
CA LYS A 159 -7.09 17.22 1.17
C LYS A 159 -8.55 17.45 1.55
N GLU A 160 -9.48 16.73 0.93
CA GLU A 160 -10.92 16.81 1.22
C GLU A 160 -11.22 16.42 2.67
N LEU A 161 -10.68 15.29 3.17
CA LEU A 161 -11.04 14.74 4.47
C LEU A 161 -10.22 15.30 5.65
N ALA A 162 -9.01 15.77 5.41
CA ALA A 162 -8.08 16.18 6.46
C ALA A 162 -7.51 17.59 6.26
N SER A 163 -7.93 18.32 5.21
CA SER A 163 -7.41 19.65 4.86
C SER A 163 -5.88 19.73 4.75
N ALA A 164 -5.23 18.59 4.46
CA ALA A 164 -3.77 18.52 4.35
C ALA A 164 -3.32 18.78 2.91
N GLU A 165 -2.37 19.71 2.73
CA GLU A 165 -1.81 20.05 1.44
C GLU A 165 -0.57 19.21 1.13
N GLY A 166 -0.61 18.47 0.04
CA GLY A 166 0.47 17.65 -0.46
C GLY A 166 0.78 17.96 -1.93
N PHE A 167 1.95 17.55 -2.39
CA PHE A 167 2.35 17.72 -3.78
C PHE A 167 2.95 16.43 -4.36
N VAL A 168 2.63 16.14 -5.63
CA VAL A 168 3.12 14.96 -6.35
C VAL A 168 4.31 15.36 -7.22
N ILE A 169 5.43 14.66 -7.05
CA ILE A 169 6.67 14.85 -7.81
C ILE A 169 6.94 13.62 -8.66
N LYS A 170 7.27 13.82 -9.94
CA LYS A 170 7.78 12.77 -10.82
C LYS A 170 9.24 12.45 -10.48
N ARG A 171 9.57 11.18 -10.41
CA ARG A 171 10.93 10.62 -10.42
C ARG A 171 11.15 9.86 -11.73
N LYS A 172 12.29 9.19 -11.90
CA LYS A 172 12.59 8.48 -13.16
C LYS A 172 11.42 7.60 -13.64
N ASN A 173 11.03 6.62 -12.84
CA ASN A 173 10.01 5.61 -13.18
C ASN A 173 8.83 5.54 -12.21
N TRP A 174 8.75 6.46 -11.23
CA TRP A 174 7.70 6.51 -10.20
C TRP A 174 7.39 7.94 -9.81
N TYR A 175 6.39 8.09 -8.96
CA TYR A 175 5.93 9.36 -8.41
C TYR A 175 5.97 9.30 -6.89
N ILE A 176 6.08 10.46 -6.26
CA ILE A 176 6.08 10.62 -4.81
C ILE A 176 5.10 11.72 -4.44
N LEU A 177 4.09 11.39 -3.63
CA LEU A 177 3.26 12.36 -2.95
C LEU A 177 3.94 12.71 -1.62
N THR A 178 4.15 13.99 -1.35
CA THR A 178 4.85 14.47 -0.16
C THR A 178 4.00 15.45 0.63
N TYR A 179 3.94 15.25 1.93
CA TYR A 179 3.43 16.20 2.93
C TYR A 179 4.59 16.65 3.80
N SER A 180 4.61 17.95 4.18
CA SER A 180 5.59 18.50 5.11
C SER A 180 4.92 18.96 6.39
N ILE A 181 5.49 18.55 7.54
CA ILE A 181 5.07 18.95 8.87
C ILE A 181 6.16 19.86 9.42
N PHE A 182 5.78 21.07 9.83
CA PHE A 182 6.68 22.10 10.33
C PHE A 182 6.54 22.28 11.85
#